data_e76cc7a5df77997c8418b4bda60fe077
#
_entry.id   e76cc7a5df77997c8418b4bda60fe077
#
_cell.length_a   1.000
_cell.length_b   1.000
_cell.length_c   1.000
_cell.angle_alpha   90.00
_cell.angle_beta   90.00
_cell.angle_gamma   90.00
#
_symmetry.space_group_name_H-M   'P 1'
#
loop_
_entity.id
_entity.type
_entity.pdbx_description
1 polymer ?
#
loop_
_entity_poly.entity_id
_entity_poly.type
_entity_poly.pdbx_seq_one_letter_code
_entity_poly.pdbx_strand_id
1 'polypeptide(L)'
;MICRKEEKYGIVLSGRVNFETVVPLRDFVNNLPADAKELTIDLSDCLSMDSTCMGVLSMLALTGIKSKLKMRLLNAGGNRQLLKGLGVEKLFKFEDGEFIPYETIIYPAGKTAKDMKSAAETVLEAHETLISADNSNQQRFGAVVEMTRQDVERLKENK
;
A
#
# COMPACT_ATOMS: atom_id res chain seq x y z
N MET A 1 1.04 11.20 1.23
CA MET A 1 1.07 12.12 0.05
C MET A 1 1.51 11.35 -1.19
N ILE A 2 0.79 11.54 -2.28
CA ILE A 2 1.17 11.00 -3.61
C ILE A 2 1.38 12.19 -4.54
N CYS A 3 2.52 12.25 -5.18
CA CYS A 3 2.91 13.33 -6.07
C CYS A 3 3.35 12.81 -7.45
N ARG A 4 3.39 13.71 -8.43
CA ARG A 4 3.67 13.35 -9.80
C ARG A 4 4.55 14.40 -10.48
N LYS A 5 5.45 13.93 -11.35
CA LYS A 5 6.16 14.76 -12.32
C LYS A 5 6.29 13.95 -13.62
N GLU A 6 5.54 14.35 -14.66
CA GLU A 6 5.48 13.60 -15.92
C GLU A 6 5.08 12.14 -15.68
N GLU A 7 5.91 11.17 -16.05
CA GLU A 7 5.66 9.73 -15.89
C GLU A 7 6.23 9.17 -14.59
N LYS A 8 6.72 10.04 -13.70
CA LYS A 8 7.30 9.66 -12.41
C LYS A 8 6.33 9.97 -11.29
N TYR A 9 6.15 9.00 -10.42
CA TYR A 9 5.27 9.12 -9.26
C TYR A 9 6.05 8.94 -7.98
N GLY A 10 5.71 9.70 -6.97
CA GLY A 10 6.30 9.60 -5.64
C GLY A 10 5.22 9.39 -4.59
N ILE A 11 5.51 8.53 -3.63
CA ILE A 11 4.62 8.25 -2.50
C ILE A 11 5.42 8.50 -1.23
N VAL A 12 4.92 9.39 -0.38
CA VAL A 12 5.52 9.65 0.93
C VAL A 12 4.54 9.23 2.00
N LEU A 13 4.94 8.26 2.81
CA LEU A 13 4.17 7.82 3.97
C LEU A 13 4.78 8.42 5.22
N SER A 14 3.96 9.05 6.05
CA SER A 14 4.41 9.77 7.25
C SER A 14 3.59 9.37 8.46
N GLY A 15 4.24 9.34 9.62
CA GLY A 15 3.59 9.02 10.88
C GLY A 15 3.18 7.55 10.97
N ARG A 16 2.06 7.30 11.60
CA ARG A 16 1.51 5.95 11.75
C ARG A 16 0.47 5.72 10.66
N VAL A 17 0.75 4.78 9.78
CA VAL A 17 -0.12 4.46 8.65
C VAL A 17 -0.93 3.20 8.96
N ASN A 18 -2.24 3.30 8.87
CA ASN A 18 -3.16 2.22 9.22
C ASN A 18 -4.21 2.00 8.12
N PHE A 19 -5.14 1.09 8.37
CA PHE A 19 -6.16 0.67 7.42
C PHE A 19 -7.08 1.82 6.94
N GLU A 20 -7.22 2.89 7.72
CA GLU A 20 -8.02 4.05 7.31
C GLU A 20 -7.20 5.02 6.46
N THR A 21 -5.98 5.31 6.89
CA THR A 21 -5.12 6.32 6.23
C THR A 21 -4.50 5.81 4.94
N VAL A 22 -4.47 4.50 4.71
CA VAL A 22 -3.88 3.89 3.51
C VAL A 22 -4.87 3.78 2.33
N VAL A 23 -6.15 4.08 2.54
CA VAL A 23 -7.18 3.97 1.48
C VAL A 23 -6.83 4.77 0.22
N PRO A 24 -6.35 6.03 0.30
CA PRO A 24 -5.95 6.74 -0.92
C PRO A 24 -4.86 6.04 -1.70
N LEU A 25 -3.94 5.37 -1.02
CA LEU A 25 -2.90 4.59 -1.68
C LEU A 25 -3.49 3.37 -2.39
N ARG A 26 -4.44 2.68 -1.75
CA ARG A 26 -5.15 1.56 -2.39
C ARG A 26 -5.88 2.01 -3.66
N ASP A 27 -6.57 3.14 -3.60
CA ASP A 27 -7.25 3.71 -4.75
C ASP A 27 -6.26 4.04 -5.87
N PHE A 28 -5.11 4.60 -5.53
CA PHE A 28 -4.05 4.88 -6.50
C PHE A 28 -3.53 3.59 -7.16
N VAL A 29 -3.29 2.54 -6.38
CA VAL A 29 -2.84 1.23 -6.91
C VAL A 29 -3.84 0.67 -7.91
N ASN A 30 -5.12 0.68 -7.55
CA ASN A 30 -6.19 0.13 -8.40
C ASN A 30 -6.44 0.97 -9.65
N ASN A 31 -5.99 2.21 -9.67
CA ASN A 31 -6.13 3.13 -10.81
C ASN A 31 -4.78 3.64 -11.29
N LEU A 32 -3.75 2.80 -11.20
CA LEU A 32 -2.39 3.20 -11.58
C LEU A 32 -2.38 3.73 -13.01
N PRO A 33 -1.87 4.97 -13.22
CA PRO A 33 -1.85 5.55 -14.57
C PRO A 33 -1.05 4.71 -15.55
N ALA A 34 -1.59 4.55 -16.75
CA ALA A 34 -0.97 3.73 -17.80
C ALA A 34 0.37 4.30 -18.27
N ASP A 35 0.59 5.60 -18.09
CA ASP A 35 1.82 6.28 -18.47
C ASP A 35 2.93 6.20 -17.41
N ALA A 36 2.63 5.62 -16.25
CA ALA A 36 3.60 5.54 -15.15
C ALA A 36 4.80 4.68 -15.55
N LYS A 37 6.00 5.21 -15.38
CA LYS A 37 7.27 4.51 -15.67
C LYS A 37 8.14 4.34 -14.44
N GLU A 38 8.10 5.29 -13.52
CA GLU A 38 8.90 5.23 -12.30
C GLU A 38 8.02 5.50 -11.09
N LEU A 39 8.32 4.81 -10.01
CA LEU A 39 7.63 4.96 -8.74
C LEU A 39 8.64 4.89 -7.60
N THR A 40 8.67 5.94 -6.80
CA THR A 40 9.51 6.01 -5.61
C THR A 40 8.62 6.10 -4.39
N ILE A 41 8.84 5.20 -3.44
CA ILE A 41 8.13 5.19 -2.15
C ILE A 41 9.14 5.59 -1.09
N ASP A 42 8.85 6.65 -0.34
CA ASP A 42 9.72 7.13 0.73
C ASP A 42 9.07 6.90 2.09
N LEU A 43 9.76 6.14 2.93
CA LEU A 43 9.33 5.80 4.29
C LEU A 43 10.15 6.52 5.37
N SER A 44 10.92 7.55 5.01
CA SER A 44 11.78 8.24 5.97
C SER A 44 11.03 8.79 7.18
N ASP A 45 9.81 9.27 7.00
CA ASP A 45 8.95 9.80 8.05
C ASP A 45 7.89 8.81 8.53
N CYS A 46 7.91 7.58 8.04
CA CYS A 46 6.96 6.55 8.43
C CYS A 46 7.39 5.91 9.75
N LEU A 47 6.67 6.22 10.82
CA LEU A 47 6.96 5.69 12.15
C LEU A 47 6.56 4.24 12.29
N SER A 48 5.42 3.88 11.73
CA SER A 48 4.92 2.50 11.76
C SER A 48 3.85 2.31 10.69
N MET A 49 3.63 1.05 10.34
CA MET A 49 2.55 0.67 9.44
C MET A 49 1.92 -0.63 9.94
N ASP A 50 0.61 -0.76 9.74
CA ASP A 50 -0.09 -2.00 10.06
C ASP A 50 -0.05 -3.00 8.88
N SER A 51 -0.62 -4.20 9.08
CA SER A 51 -0.64 -5.23 8.04
C SER A 51 -1.43 -4.81 6.81
N THR A 52 -2.46 -3.97 6.96
CA THR A 52 -3.21 -3.44 5.83
C THR A 52 -2.32 -2.56 4.95
N CYS A 53 -1.56 -1.66 5.56
CA CYS A 53 -0.61 -0.83 4.82
C CYS A 53 0.43 -1.68 4.11
N MET A 54 1.00 -2.68 4.79
CA MET A 54 1.98 -3.58 4.19
C MET A 54 1.39 -4.37 3.02
N GLY A 55 0.13 -4.78 3.13
CA GLY A 55 -0.60 -5.44 2.05
C GLY A 55 -0.82 -4.52 0.85
N VAL A 56 -1.20 -3.27 1.07
CA VAL A 56 -1.38 -2.30 -0.02
C VAL A 56 -0.04 -2.00 -0.71
N LEU A 57 1.05 -1.87 0.05
CA LEU A 57 2.37 -1.72 -0.56
C LEU A 57 2.74 -2.96 -1.40
N SER A 58 2.38 -4.14 -0.95
CA SER A 58 2.61 -5.37 -1.70
C SER A 58 1.78 -5.43 -2.98
N MET A 59 0.51 -4.96 -2.94
CA MET A 59 -0.31 -4.79 -4.14
C MET A 59 0.39 -3.88 -5.15
N LEU A 60 0.92 -2.76 -4.66
CA LEU A 60 1.63 -1.79 -5.50
C LEU A 60 2.88 -2.42 -6.13
N ALA A 61 3.66 -3.16 -5.34
CA ALA A 61 4.85 -3.84 -5.84
C ALA A 61 4.50 -4.86 -6.94
N LEU A 62 3.48 -5.67 -6.73
CA LEU A 62 3.05 -6.67 -7.72
C LEU A 62 2.52 -6.02 -8.99
N THR A 63 1.71 -4.96 -8.84
CA THR A 63 1.22 -4.18 -9.99
C THR A 63 2.38 -3.53 -10.75
N GLY A 64 3.36 -2.99 -10.03
CA GLY A 64 4.55 -2.39 -10.62
C GLY A 64 5.39 -3.40 -11.39
N ILE A 65 5.59 -4.61 -10.84
CA ILE A 65 6.30 -5.69 -11.54
C ILE A 65 5.56 -6.07 -12.82
N LYS A 66 4.26 -6.23 -12.74
CA LYS A 66 3.42 -6.59 -13.90
C LYS A 66 3.46 -5.51 -14.99
N SER A 67 3.47 -4.24 -14.60
CA SER A 67 3.52 -3.10 -15.51
C SER A 67 4.94 -2.66 -15.88
N LYS A 68 5.95 -3.38 -15.41
CA LYS A 68 7.37 -3.11 -15.66
C LYS A 68 7.81 -1.71 -15.20
N LEU A 69 7.26 -1.24 -14.07
CA LEU A 69 7.67 0.02 -13.47
C LEU A 69 9.04 -0.11 -12.81
N LYS A 70 9.82 0.96 -12.93
CA LYS A 70 11.04 1.09 -12.13
C LYS A 70 10.63 1.57 -10.74
N MET A 71 10.69 0.67 -9.76
CA MET A 71 10.26 0.96 -8.39
C MET A 71 11.42 0.97 -7.42
N ARG A 72 11.40 1.92 -6.49
CA ARG A 72 12.35 2.01 -5.38
C ARG A 72 11.59 2.27 -4.09
N LEU A 73 12.01 1.62 -3.02
CA LEU A 73 11.47 1.87 -1.69
C LEU A 73 12.61 2.42 -0.83
N LEU A 74 12.51 3.70 -0.46
CA LEU A 74 13.56 4.43 0.21
C LEU A 74 13.35 4.48 1.71
N ASN A 75 14.45 4.34 2.45
CA ASN A 75 14.50 4.65 3.87
C ASN A 75 13.52 3.83 4.71
N ALA A 76 13.41 2.54 4.44
CA ALA A 76 12.47 1.67 5.14
C ALA A 76 12.79 1.55 6.64
N GLY A 77 14.06 1.61 7.03
CA GLY A 77 14.44 1.49 8.44
C GLY A 77 13.87 0.21 9.06
N GLY A 78 13.27 0.34 10.23
CA GLY A 78 12.64 -0.78 10.94
C GLY A 78 11.43 -1.38 10.22
N ASN A 79 10.82 -0.65 9.29
CA ASN A 79 9.69 -1.16 8.52
C ASN A 79 10.08 -2.32 7.60
N ARG A 80 11.36 -2.40 7.21
CA ARG A 80 11.86 -3.52 6.43
C ARG A 80 11.69 -4.86 7.16
N GLN A 81 11.92 -4.88 8.47
CA GLN A 81 11.73 -6.09 9.28
C GLN A 81 10.26 -6.51 9.34
N LEU A 82 9.34 -5.54 9.37
CA LEU A 82 7.91 -5.82 9.32
C LEU A 82 7.54 -6.51 8.01
N LEU A 83 8.01 -5.99 6.90
CA LEU A 83 7.78 -6.55 5.57
C LEU A 83 8.42 -7.95 5.45
N LYS A 84 9.61 -8.13 6.00
CA LYS A 84 10.27 -9.42 6.05
C LYS A 84 9.47 -10.43 6.86
N GLY A 85 8.92 -10.00 8.00
CA GLY A 85 8.09 -10.86 8.85
C GLY A 85 6.85 -11.41 8.15
N LEU A 86 6.34 -10.70 7.16
CA LEU A 86 5.19 -11.14 6.35
C LEU A 86 5.59 -11.81 5.03
N GLY A 87 6.90 -12.05 4.82
CA GLY A 87 7.39 -12.73 3.63
C GLY A 87 7.31 -11.91 2.35
N VAL A 88 7.18 -10.59 2.44
CA VAL A 88 7.03 -9.72 1.26
C VAL A 88 8.24 -8.84 0.98
N GLU A 89 9.32 -8.99 1.76
CA GLU A 89 10.55 -8.23 1.57
C GLU A 89 11.08 -8.32 0.12
N LYS A 90 11.02 -9.51 -0.46
CA LYS A 90 11.52 -9.77 -1.82
C LYS A 90 10.80 -9.02 -2.93
N LEU A 91 9.62 -8.46 -2.65
CA LEU A 91 8.85 -7.69 -3.64
C LEU A 91 9.42 -6.29 -3.86
N PHE A 92 10.30 -5.83 -2.99
CA PHE A 92 10.79 -4.45 -2.97
C PHE A 92 12.29 -4.37 -3.22
N LYS A 93 12.69 -3.29 -3.89
CA LYS A 93 14.07 -2.88 -4.00
C LYS A 93 14.33 -1.80 -2.95
N PHE A 94 15.04 -2.17 -1.89
CA PHE A 94 15.33 -1.27 -0.78
C PHE A 94 16.56 -0.43 -1.08
N GLU A 95 16.44 0.87 -0.86
CA GLU A 95 17.54 1.82 -1.01
C GLU A 95 17.44 2.85 0.11
N ASP A 96 18.56 3.53 0.40
CA ASP A 96 18.59 4.69 1.27
C ASP A 96 18.97 5.91 0.44
N GLY A 97 18.38 7.06 0.78
CA GLY A 97 18.67 8.28 0.06
C GLY A 97 17.63 9.36 0.29
N GLU A 98 17.90 10.55 -0.19
CA GLU A 98 16.98 11.66 -0.09
C GLU A 98 15.96 11.60 -1.23
N PHE A 99 14.69 11.81 -0.90
CA PHE A 99 13.63 11.99 -1.89
C PHE A 99 12.98 13.36 -1.70
N ILE A 100 13.03 14.16 -2.74
CA ILE A 100 12.37 15.47 -2.75
C ILE A 100 11.03 15.30 -3.49
N PRO A 101 9.89 15.47 -2.79
CA PRO A 101 8.57 15.30 -3.41
C PRO A 101 8.39 16.21 -4.63
N TYR A 102 7.68 15.70 -5.63
CA TYR A 102 7.34 16.48 -6.82
C TYR A 102 6.28 17.54 -6.50
N GLU A 103 6.22 18.59 -7.29
CA GLU A 103 5.34 19.74 -7.05
C GLU A 103 3.86 19.40 -7.20
N THR A 104 3.50 18.54 -8.15
CA THR A 104 2.11 18.18 -8.38
C THR A 104 1.67 17.11 -7.40
N ILE A 105 0.79 17.47 -6.48
CA ILE A 105 0.23 16.55 -5.49
C ILE A 105 -1.10 16.01 -6.00
N ILE A 106 -1.21 14.67 -6.11
CA ILE A 106 -2.42 13.98 -6.54
C ILE A 106 -3.30 13.66 -5.34
N TYR A 107 -2.69 13.12 -4.28
CA TYR A 107 -3.38 12.83 -3.01
C TYR A 107 -2.63 13.52 -1.89
N PRO A 108 -3.21 14.57 -1.30
CA PRO A 108 -2.55 15.30 -0.21
C PRO A 108 -2.49 14.49 1.09
N ALA A 109 -1.60 14.90 1.98
CA ALA A 109 -1.50 14.33 3.31
C ALA A 109 -2.82 14.55 4.09
N GLY A 110 -3.12 13.63 5.00
CA GLY A 110 -4.27 13.74 5.89
C GLY A 110 -5.59 13.25 5.32
N LYS A 111 -5.64 12.77 4.08
CA LYS A 111 -6.84 12.09 3.59
C LYS A 111 -7.00 10.73 4.26
N THR A 112 -8.20 10.47 4.76
CA THR A 112 -8.56 9.19 5.38
C THR A 112 -9.81 8.64 4.73
N ALA A 113 -10.12 7.37 4.99
CA ALA A 113 -11.38 6.78 4.57
C ALA A 113 -12.54 7.41 5.35
N LYS A 114 -13.49 8.00 4.62
CA LYS A 114 -14.76 8.46 5.21
C LYS A 114 -15.86 7.41 5.05
N ASP A 115 -15.56 6.34 4.35
CA ASP A 115 -16.49 5.33 3.91
C ASP A 115 -16.03 3.97 4.46
N MET A 116 -16.88 3.36 5.28
CA MET A 116 -16.63 2.05 5.89
C MET A 116 -16.42 0.96 4.82
N LYS A 117 -17.12 1.08 3.71
CA LYS A 117 -16.99 0.12 2.61
C LYS A 117 -15.59 0.17 2.00
N SER A 118 -15.06 1.35 1.71
CA SER A 118 -13.71 1.52 1.16
C SER A 118 -12.65 1.01 2.13
N ALA A 119 -12.83 1.25 3.43
CA ALA A 119 -11.92 0.75 4.44
C ALA A 119 -11.95 -0.79 4.49
N ALA A 120 -13.14 -1.39 4.48
CA ALA A 120 -13.30 -2.85 4.50
C ALA A 120 -12.72 -3.50 3.24
N GLU A 121 -12.98 -2.93 2.07
CA GLU A 121 -12.41 -3.41 0.80
C GLU A 121 -10.89 -3.34 0.82
N THR A 122 -10.32 -2.28 1.38
CA THR A 122 -8.87 -2.11 1.49
C THR A 122 -8.25 -3.18 2.38
N VAL A 123 -8.85 -3.44 3.54
CA VAL A 123 -8.42 -4.50 4.46
C VAL A 123 -8.45 -5.86 3.75
N LEU A 124 -9.56 -6.15 3.05
CA LEU A 124 -9.73 -7.41 2.32
C LEU A 124 -8.66 -7.60 1.24
N GLU A 125 -8.54 -6.65 0.33
CA GLU A 125 -7.58 -6.71 -0.78
C GLU A 125 -6.13 -6.83 -0.27
N ALA A 126 -5.79 -6.05 0.75
CA ALA A 126 -4.46 -6.05 1.33
C ALA A 126 -4.09 -7.42 1.91
N HIS A 127 -4.99 -8.02 2.69
CA HIS A 127 -4.70 -9.29 3.35
C HIS A 127 -4.77 -10.47 2.38
N GLU A 128 -5.66 -10.46 1.38
CA GLU A 128 -5.65 -11.45 0.31
C GLU A 128 -4.32 -11.42 -0.44
N THR A 129 -3.77 -10.23 -0.68
CA THR A 129 -2.48 -10.06 -1.34
C THR A 129 -1.34 -10.63 -0.50
N LEU A 130 -1.33 -10.37 0.81
CA LEU A 130 -0.32 -10.91 1.72
C LEU A 130 -0.35 -12.44 1.75
N ILE A 131 -1.53 -13.04 1.77
CA ILE A 131 -1.71 -14.51 1.74
C ILE A 131 -1.20 -15.05 0.40
N SER A 132 -1.52 -14.41 -0.70
CA SER A 132 -1.07 -14.80 -2.03
C SER A 132 0.45 -14.71 -2.17
N ALA A 133 1.07 -13.70 -1.55
CA ALA A 133 2.52 -13.50 -1.62
C ALA A 133 3.30 -14.51 -0.77
N ASP A 134 2.74 -14.95 0.35
CA ASP A 134 3.35 -15.92 1.25
C ASP A 134 2.27 -16.72 1.96
N ASN A 135 2.23 -18.03 1.70
CA ASN A 135 1.20 -18.93 2.23
C ASN A 135 1.17 -19.00 3.76
N SER A 136 2.29 -18.71 4.44
CA SER A 136 2.32 -18.67 5.90
C SER A 136 1.38 -17.60 6.47
N ASN A 137 1.03 -16.60 5.67
CA ASN A 137 0.09 -15.55 6.05
C ASN A 137 -1.36 -16.04 6.16
N GLN A 138 -1.67 -17.23 5.61
CA GLN A 138 -3.00 -17.82 5.75
C GLN A 138 -3.35 -18.07 7.23
N GLN A 139 -2.40 -18.55 8.01
CA GLN A 139 -2.62 -18.76 9.46
C GLN A 139 -2.80 -17.44 10.21
N ARG A 140 -2.06 -16.40 9.78
CA ARG A 140 -2.12 -15.09 10.43
C ARG A 140 -3.39 -14.32 10.10
N PHE A 141 -3.83 -14.36 8.85
CA PHE A 141 -4.87 -13.46 8.33
C PHE A 141 -6.09 -14.14 7.74
N GLY A 142 -6.14 -15.48 7.71
CA GLY A 142 -7.29 -16.20 7.14
C GLY A 142 -8.62 -15.81 7.77
N ALA A 143 -8.65 -15.68 9.10
CA ALA A 143 -9.86 -15.25 9.81
C ALA A 143 -10.23 -13.80 9.51
N VAL A 144 -9.21 -12.91 9.41
CA VAL A 144 -9.43 -11.51 9.06
C VAL A 144 -10.03 -11.39 7.66
N VAL A 145 -9.51 -12.16 6.69
CA VAL A 145 -10.03 -12.18 5.32
C VAL A 145 -11.48 -12.63 5.30
N GLU A 146 -11.81 -13.71 5.99
CA GLU A 146 -13.18 -14.23 6.01
C GLU A 146 -14.16 -13.25 6.63
N MET A 147 -13.82 -12.68 7.79
CA MET A 147 -14.67 -11.69 8.46
C MET A 147 -14.84 -10.44 7.59
N THR A 148 -13.76 -9.95 7.00
CA THR A 148 -13.80 -8.74 6.17
C THR A 148 -14.58 -8.97 4.89
N ARG A 149 -14.47 -10.16 4.29
CA ARG A 149 -15.27 -10.52 3.11
C ARG A 149 -16.76 -10.45 3.42
N GLN A 150 -17.18 -10.98 4.58
CA GLN A 150 -18.57 -10.89 5.03
C GLN A 150 -18.99 -9.45 5.24
N ASP A 151 -18.13 -8.61 5.82
CA ASP A 151 -18.42 -7.18 6.01
C ASP A 151 -18.59 -6.46 4.68
N VAL A 152 -17.74 -6.72 3.70
CA VAL A 152 -17.84 -6.12 2.36
C VAL A 152 -19.17 -6.50 1.70
N GLU A 153 -19.56 -7.78 1.76
CA GLU A 153 -20.83 -8.24 1.19
C GLU A 153 -22.03 -7.58 1.88
N ARG A 154 -22.01 -7.50 3.21
CA ARG A 154 -23.07 -6.85 3.99
C ARG A 154 -23.19 -5.37 3.62
N LEU A 155 -22.08 -4.67 3.46
CA LEU A 155 -22.08 -3.25 3.09
C LEU A 155 -22.55 -3.01 1.65
N LYS A 156 -22.42 -4.00 0.76
CA LYS A 156 -22.99 -3.93 -0.57
C LYS A 156 -24.51 -4.08 -0.56
N GLU A 157 -25.04 -4.95 0.32
CA GLU A 157 -26.47 -5.21 0.42
C GLU A 157 -27.24 -4.04 1.00
N ASN A 158 -26.60 -3.20 1.82
CA ASN A 158 -27.21 -2.06 2.51
C ASN A 158 -27.21 -0.76 1.70
N LYS A 159 -27.14 -0.83 0.39
CA LYS A 159 -27.22 0.32 -0.51
C LYS A 159 -28.67 0.68 -0.85
#